data_e9923032500038e0d452cd145a5af609
#
_entry.id   e9923032500038e0d452cd145a5af609
#
_cell.length_a   1.000
_cell.length_b   1.000
_cell.length_c   1.000
_cell.angle_alpha   90.00
_cell.angle_beta   90.00
_cell.angle_gamma   90.00
#
_symmetry.space_group_name_H-M   'P 1'
#
loop_
_entity.id
_entity.type
_entity.pdbx_description
1 polymer ?
#
loop_
_entity_poly.entity_id
_entity_poly.type
_entity_poly.pdbx_seq_one_letter_code
_entity_poly.pdbx_strand_id
1 'polypeptide(L)'
;MCINQRFAVYYHYGYVQVFFDLTKLLRNDTITINIAIVKKTKGWYCMSIDKYVDRDIQLKYEYYDYGHALEILHESFPAEWDEIQESLRKLELTPDDISKSGGNESPIPKKFDDVLYPYGWREIRISGDLIVKKYPRQTAQRRGRFADEPFEIETITGYIDGHNIDFLKNKVAFDLEWNSKDQTFDRDLLAMRTYFDCGLIDVGVIVTRAEELNDIFKKMGVMSKYGASTTWIGKLKYRLDSRRNGGCPILAVGIKKGCVKGYE
;
A
#
# COMPACT_ATOMS: atom_id res chain seq x y z
N MET A 1 11.23 11.89 -46.34
CA MET A 1 11.23 10.77 -45.36
C MET A 1 11.06 11.39 -44.00
N CYS A 2 9.82 11.47 -43.49
CA CYS A 2 9.54 12.10 -42.20
C CYS A 2 9.74 11.05 -41.12
N ILE A 3 10.76 11.22 -40.29
CA ILE A 3 10.98 10.37 -39.12
C ILE A 3 10.22 10.99 -37.97
N ASN A 4 9.05 10.43 -37.65
CA ASN A 4 8.32 10.74 -36.43
C ASN A 4 8.98 9.96 -35.26
N GLN A 5 9.91 10.58 -34.56
CA GLN A 5 10.42 10.03 -33.30
C GLN A 5 9.61 10.61 -32.16
N ARG A 6 8.91 9.73 -31.45
CA ARG A 6 8.22 10.04 -30.18
C ARG A 6 9.13 9.65 -29.03
N PHE A 7 9.51 10.63 -28.21
CA PHE A 7 10.24 10.36 -26.99
C PHE A 7 9.29 10.50 -25.81
N ALA A 8 9.25 9.48 -24.95
CA ALA A 8 8.59 9.54 -23.66
C ALA A 8 9.63 9.85 -22.59
N VAL A 9 9.47 10.94 -21.87
CA VAL A 9 10.30 11.26 -20.71
C VAL A 9 9.51 10.86 -19.48
N TYR A 10 10.03 9.87 -18.72
CA TYR A 10 9.43 9.41 -17.48
C TYR A 10 9.90 10.30 -16.34
N TYR A 11 8.99 11.08 -15.76
CA TYR A 11 9.23 11.77 -14.51
C TYR A 11 8.54 11.02 -13.37
N HIS A 12 9.20 10.89 -12.23
CA HIS A 12 8.86 10.05 -11.09
C HIS A 12 7.53 10.36 -10.38
N TYR A 13 6.72 11.29 -10.89
CA TYR A 13 5.44 11.72 -10.32
C TYR A 13 4.29 11.80 -11.34
N GLY A 14 4.10 10.77 -12.10
CA GLY A 14 3.04 10.69 -13.10
C GLY A 14 3.58 10.84 -14.51
N TYR A 15 3.00 10.09 -15.42
CA TYR A 15 3.38 10.15 -16.83
C TYR A 15 3.07 11.52 -17.40
N VAL A 16 4.10 12.27 -17.77
CA VAL A 16 3.97 13.43 -18.66
C VAL A 16 4.38 12.95 -20.03
N GLN A 17 3.42 12.73 -20.91
CA GLN A 17 3.69 12.44 -22.30
C GLN A 17 4.02 13.77 -22.98
N VAL A 18 5.31 14.05 -23.21
CA VAL A 18 5.76 15.23 -23.93
C VAL A 18 5.89 14.84 -25.41
N PHE A 19 5.05 15.39 -26.24
CA PHE A 19 5.17 15.24 -27.68
C PHE A 19 6.10 16.34 -28.20
N PHE A 20 7.22 15.95 -28.79
CA PHE A 20 8.08 16.85 -29.55
C PHE A 20 7.67 16.77 -31.02
N ASP A 21 7.22 17.87 -31.59
CA ASP A 21 7.07 18.00 -33.03
C ASP A 21 8.39 18.52 -33.63
N LEU A 22 9.18 17.58 -34.16
CA LEU A 22 10.48 17.87 -34.76
C LEU A 22 10.42 18.41 -36.19
N THR A 23 9.23 18.64 -36.73
CA THR A 23 9.09 19.15 -38.12
C THR A 23 9.55 20.61 -38.30
N LYS A 24 9.85 21.32 -37.20
CA LYS A 24 10.32 22.73 -37.23
C LYS A 24 11.82 22.92 -36.97
N LEU A 25 12.61 21.85 -36.91
CA LEU A 25 14.05 21.92 -36.55
C LEU A 25 14.98 22.35 -37.71
N LEU A 26 14.47 22.76 -38.86
CA LEU A 26 15.27 23.12 -40.03
C LEU A 26 15.27 24.61 -40.41
N ARG A 27 14.75 25.49 -39.57
CA ARG A 27 14.91 26.95 -39.76
C ARG A 27 15.28 27.57 -38.42
N ASN A 28 16.21 28.50 -38.46
CA ASN A 28 16.87 29.25 -37.37
C ASN A 28 15.92 30.02 -36.41
N ASP A 29 14.82 29.47 -36.02
CA ASP A 29 13.87 30.12 -35.15
C ASP A 29 13.91 29.52 -33.72
N THR A 30 13.79 30.39 -32.76
CA THR A 30 13.72 30.07 -31.31
C THR A 30 12.80 28.88 -31.05
N ILE A 31 13.33 27.81 -30.43
CA ILE A 31 12.54 26.64 -30.06
C ILE A 31 11.62 27.01 -28.90
N THR A 32 10.36 27.22 -29.18
CA THR A 32 9.34 27.35 -28.14
C THR A 32 8.84 25.96 -27.79
N ILE A 33 9.24 25.45 -26.61
CA ILE A 33 8.73 24.19 -26.08
C ILE A 33 7.36 24.45 -25.44
N ASN A 34 6.30 24.13 -26.15
CA ASN A 34 4.96 24.08 -25.58
C ASN A 34 4.80 22.80 -24.76
N ILE A 35 4.97 22.89 -23.44
CA ILE A 35 4.68 21.81 -22.53
C ILE A 35 3.16 21.77 -22.33
N ALA A 36 2.47 20.91 -23.05
CA ALA A 36 1.09 20.58 -22.72
C ALA A 36 1.10 19.69 -21.48
N ILE A 37 0.83 20.28 -20.32
CA ILE A 37 0.55 19.51 -19.09
C ILE A 37 -0.82 18.86 -19.32
N VAL A 38 -0.80 17.61 -19.77
CA VAL A 38 -2.01 16.77 -19.72
C VAL A 38 -2.29 16.52 -18.24
N LYS A 39 -3.27 17.24 -17.68
CA LYS A 39 -3.77 16.91 -16.34
C LYS A 39 -4.06 15.44 -16.29
N LYS A 40 -3.44 14.77 -15.29
CA LYS A 40 -3.62 13.36 -14.96
C LYS A 40 -5.10 13.00 -15.12
N THR A 41 -5.44 12.36 -16.22
CA THR A 41 -6.80 11.88 -16.40
C THR A 41 -7.01 10.77 -15.36
N LYS A 42 -8.10 10.83 -14.62
CA LYS A 42 -8.55 9.77 -13.68
C LYS A 42 -8.64 8.37 -14.34
N GLY A 43 -8.39 8.26 -15.65
CA GLY A 43 -8.66 7.07 -16.44
C GLY A 43 -7.75 5.88 -16.20
N TRP A 44 -6.47 6.05 -15.87
CA TRP A 44 -5.56 4.91 -15.65
C TRP A 44 -5.80 4.22 -14.30
N TYR A 45 -6.15 5.00 -13.28
CA TYR A 45 -6.51 4.47 -11.96
C TYR A 45 -7.82 3.66 -11.98
N CYS A 46 -8.73 4.02 -12.89
CA CYS A 46 -9.99 3.32 -13.07
C CYS A 46 -9.82 1.98 -13.82
N MET A 47 -8.85 1.89 -14.74
CA MET A 47 -8.64 0.69 -15.56
C MET A 47 -8.11 -0.51 -14.76
N SER A 48 -7.23 -0.31 -13.77
CA SER A 48 -6.71 -1.43 -12.97
C SER A 48 -7.77 -1.95 -11.99
N ILE A 49 -8.54 -1.06 -11.36
CA ILE A 49 -9.63 -1.45 -10.46
C ILE A 49 -10.70 -2.23 -11.23
N ASP A 50 -11.15 -1.73 -12.39
CA ASP A 50 -12.16 -2.40 -13.23
C ASP A 50 -11.70 -3.78 -13.72
N LYS A 51 -10.39 -4.00 -13.84
CA LYS A 51 -9.82 -5.26 -14.31
C LYS A 51 -9.61 -6.29 -13.19
N TYR A 52 -9.20 -5.85 -12.01
CA TYR A 52 -8.67 -6.72 -10.96
C TYR A 52 -9.55 -6.82 -9.72
N VAL A 53 -10.57 -5.98 -9.60
CA VAL A 53 -11.50 -5.97 -8.46
C VAL A 53 -12.89 -6.37 -8.93
N ASP A 54 -13.52 -7.28 -8.22
CA ASP A 54 -14.88 -7.72 -8.54
C ASP A 54 -15.89 -6.56 -8.44
N ARG A 55 -16.81 -6.49 -9.41
CA ARG A 55 -17.74 -5.35 -9.56
C ARG A 55 -18.63 -5.12 -8.34
N ASP A 56 -19.03 -6.19 -7.66
CA ASP A 56 -19.93 -6.13 -6.50
C ASP A 56 -19.28 -5.44 -5.30
N ILE A 57 -17.95 -5.46 -5.20
CA ILE A 57 -17.20 -4.79 -4.12
C ILE A 57 -16.60 -3.44 -4.53
N GLN A 58 -16.51 -3.12 -5.84
CA GLN A 58 -15.96 -1.83 -6.29
C GLN A 58 -16.73 -0.63 -5.72
N LEU A 59 -18.05 -0.73 -5.60
CA LEU A 59 -18.89 0.35 -5.10
C LEU A 59 -18.84 0.49 -3.56
N LYS A 60 -18.51 -0.59 -2.88
CA LYS A 60 -18.43 -0.64 -1.40
C LYS A 60 -17.17 -0.05 -0.83
N TYR A 61 -16.11 0.10 -1.66
CA TYR A 61 -14.78 0.51 -1.20
C TYR A 61 -14.19 1.62 -2.07
N GLU A 62 -13.32 2.41 -1.47
CA GLU A 62 -12.38 3.30 -2.14
C GLU A 62 -11.04 2.58 -2.22
N TYR A 63 -10.42 2.53 -3.39
CA TYR A 63 -9.12 1.88 -3.59
C TYR A 63 -8.05 2.91 -3.91
N TYR A 64 -6.85 2.69 -3.39
CA TYR A 64 -5.65 3.41 -3.79
C TYR A 64 -4.52 2.42 -3.99
N ASP A 65 -4.19 2.17 -5.25
CA ASP A 65 -3.16 1.24 -5.68
C ASP A 65 -1.80 1.95 -5.74
N TYR A 66 -0.89 1.60 -4.85
CA TYR A 66 0.47 2.12 -4.82
C TYR A 66 1.46 1.04 -5.23
N GLY A 67 2.30 1.35 -6.24
CA GLY A 67 3.36 0.46 -6.68
C GLY A 67 2.86 -0.82 -7.37
N HIS A 68 1.71 -0.75 -8.06
CA HIS A 68 1.09 -1.90 -8.76
C HIS A 68 0.69 -3.05 -7.83
N ALA A 69 0.27 -2.74 -6.61
CA ALA A 69 -0.11 -3.75 -5.63
C ALA A 69 -1.26 -4.64 -6.14
N LEU A 70 -2.24 -4.07 -6.86
CA LEU A 70 -3.35 -4.83 -7.45
C LEU A 70 -2.87 -5.84 -8.49
N GLU A 71 -1.97 -5.43 -9.38
CA GLU A 71 -1.39 -6.32 -10.37
C GLU A 71 -0.61 -7.46 -9.71
N ILE A 72 0.19 -7.16 -8.67
CA ILE A 72 0.96 -8.16 -7.92
C ILE A 72 0.02 -9.14 -7.22
N LEU A 73 -1.02 -8.64 -6.54
CA LEU A 73 -2.02 -9.48 -5.89
C LEU A 73 -2.71 -10.41 -6.88
N HIS A 74 -3.23 -9.87 -7.98
CA HIS A 74 -3.98 -10.64 -8.95
C HIS A 74 -3.12 -11.66 -9.71
N GLU A 75 -1.92 -11.27 -10.16
CA GLU A 75 -1.11 -12.12 -11.06
C GLU A 75 -0.16 -13.05 -10.28
N SER A 76 0.31 -12.64 -9.09
CA SER A 76 1.27 -13.43 -8.31
C SER A 76 0.65 -14.16 -7.12
N PHE A 77 -0.45 -13.65 -6.58
CA PHE A 77 -1.13 -14.19 -5.40
C PHE A 77 -2.66 -14.28 -5.61
N PRO A 78 -3.12 -14.93 -6.70
CA PRO A 78 -4.56 -14.92 -7.05
C PRO A 78 -5.44 -15.55 -5.97
N ALA A 79 -5.00 -16.61 -5.30
CA ALA A 79 -5.77 -17.25 -4.24
C ALA A 79 -5.92 -16.31 -3.02
N GLU A 80 -4.84 -15.65 -2.60
CA GLU A 80 -4.85 -14.69 -1.51
C GLU A 80 -5.72 -13.48 -1.86
N TRP A 81 -5.67 -13.03 -3.12
CA TRP A 81 -6.50 -11.92 -3.59
C TRP A 81 -7.99 -12.27 -3.59
N ASP A 82 -8.37 -13.44 -4.06
CA ASP A 82 -9.76 -13.92 -4.03
C ASP A 82 -10.29 -14.03 -2.59
N GLU A 83 -9.47 -14.53 -1.65
CA GLU A 83 -9.81 -14.62 -0.23
C GLU A 83 -9.98 -13.23 0.42
N ILE A 84 -9.12 -12.27 0.05
CA ILE A 84 -9.26 -10.87 0.49
C ILE A 84 -10.55 -10.29 -0.08
N GLN A 85 -10.83 -10.45 -1.38
CA GLN A 85 -12.07 -9.98 -1.99
C GLN A 85 -13.31 -10.60 -1.31
N GLU A 86 -13.24 -11.88 -0.93
CA GLU A 86 -14.32 -12.54 -0.19
C GLU A 86 -14.53 -11.93 1.19
N SER A 87 -13.46 -11.59 1.90
CA SER A 87 -13.55 -10.88 3.19
C SER A 87 -14.19 -9.49 3.06
N LEU A 88 -13.81 -8.76 2.01
CA LEU A 88 -14.39 -7.46 1.68
C LEU A 88 -15.86 -7.59 1.28
N ARG A 89 -16.24 -8.63 0.55
CA ARG A 89 -17.63 -8.90 0.13
C ARG A 89 -18.53 -9.17 1.33
N LYS A 90 -18.06 -9.97 2.28
CA LYS A 90 -18.80 -10.36 3.49
C LYS A 90 -18.87 -9.27 4.56
N LEU A 91 -18.01 -8.25 4.48
CA LEU A 91 -18.05 -7.19 5.47
C LEU A 91 -19.38 -6.43 5.41
N GLU A 92 -20.13 -6.51 6.48
CA GLU A 92 -21.31 -5.69 6.75
C GLU A 92 -21.15 -5.05 8.14
N LEU A 93 -21.18 -3.74 8.21
CA LEU A 93 -21.13 -2.98 9.45
C LEU A 93 -22.54 -2.61 9.89
N THR A 94 -22.87 -2.89 11.14
CA THR A 94 -24.12 -2.42 11.75
C THR A 94 -23.89 -1.06 12.43
N PRO A 95 -24.95 -0.26 12.66
CA PRO A 95 -24.85 0.93 13.51
C PRO A 95 -24.26 0.64 14.91
N ASP A 96 -24.53 -0.53 15.47
CA ASP A 96 -23.98 -0.96 16.76
C ASP A 96 -22.46 -1.15 16.68
N ASP A 97 -21.94 -1.75 15.60
CA ASP A 97 -20.48 -1.92 15.40
C ASP A 97 -19.77 -0.56 15.39
N ILE A 98 -20.42 0.45 14.82
CA ILE A 98 -19.89 1.82 14.73
C ILE A 98 -19.99 2.54 16.07
N SER A 99 -21.09 2.33 16.81
CA SER A 99 -21.37 3.05 18.07
C SER A 99 -20.58 2.52 19.26
N LYS A 100 -20.27 1.21 19.29
CA LYS A 100 -19.53 0.59 20.40
C LYS A 100 -18.19 1.27 20.61
N SER A 101 -17.80 1.38 21.90
CA SER A 101 -16.51 1.97 22.27
C SER A 101 -15.37 1.23 21.58
N GLY A 102 -14.45 1.98 20.98
CA GLY A 102 -13.21 1.41 20.45
C GLY A 102 -12.35 0.88 21.59
N GLY A 103 -11.62 -0.18 21.34
CA GLY A 103 -10.72 -0.87 22.24
C GLY A 103 -10.33 -2.18 21.57
N ASN A 104 -9.55 -3.01 22.24
CA ASN A 104 -9.12 -4.32 21.71
C ASN A 104 -10.27 -5.29 21.39
N GLU A 105 -11.52 -4.93 21.72
CA GLU A 105 -12.72 -5.73 21.49
C GLU A 105 -13.64 -5.16 20.40
N SER A 106 -13.12 -4.37 19.47
CA SER A 106 -13.95 -3.94 18.32
C SER A 106 -14.47 -5.17 17.56
N PRO A 107 -15.78 -5.23 17.23
CA PRO A 107 -16.32 -6.37 16.47
C PRO A 107 -15.83 -6.41 15.02
N ILE A 108 -15.23 -5.34 14.53
CA ILE A 108 -14.85 -5.21 13.12
C ILE A 108 -13.66 -6.11 12.73
N PRO A 109 -12.54 -6.18 13.50
CA PRO A 109 -11.49 -7.16 13.26
C PRO A 109 -12.01 -8.59 13.22
N LYS A 110 -12.88 -8.96 14.17
CA LYS A 110 -13.47 -10.30 14.22
C LYS A 110 -14.22 -10.70 12.93
N LYS A 111 -14.85 -9.74 12.25
CA LYS A 111 -15.52 -10.02 10.97
C LYS A 111 -14.52 -10.43 9.87
N PHE A 112 -13.28 -9.93 9.92
CA PHE A 112 -12.20 -10.37 9.05
C PHE A 112 -11.61 -11.71 9.53
N ASP A 113 -11.44 -11.92 10.84
CA ASP A 113 -10.99 -13.20 11.41
C ASP A 113 -11.89 -14.35 10.95
N ASP A 114 -13.21 -14.17 11.07
CA ASP A 114 -14.22 -15.19 10.73
C ASP A 114 -14.13 -15.64 9.25
N VAL A 115 -13.61 -14.80 8.36
CA VAL A 115 -13.44 -15.11 6.94
C VAL A 115 -12.03 -15.58 6.61
N LEU A 116 -11.01 -14.89 7.10
CA LEU A 116 -9.61 -15.10 6.68
C LEU A 116 -8.94 -16.27 7.40
N TYR A 117 -9.23 -16.50 8.69
CA TYR A 117 -8.61 -17.60 9.43
C TYR A 117 -8.90 -18.99 8.85
N PRO A 118 -10.13 -19.31 8.37
CA PRO A 118 -10.38 -20.59 7.69
C PRO A 118 -9.50 -20.83 6.46
N TYR A 119 -9.08 -19.78 5.77
CA TYR A 119 -8.17 -19.84 4.63
C TYR A 119 -6.69 -19.93 5.01
N GLY A 120 -6.37 -19.94 6.30
CA GLY A 120 -4.99 -20.07 6.77
C GLY A 120 -4.26 -18.76 7.03
N TRP A 121 -4.92 -17.61 6.89
CA TRP A 121 -4.35 -16.33 7.35
C TRP A 121 -4.15 -16.34 8.87
N ARG A 122 -3.08 -15.70 9.34
CA ARG A 122 -2.78 -15.63 10.77
C ARG A 122 -2.19 -14.28 11.14
N GLU A 123 -2.48 -13.83 12.37
CA GLU A 123 -1.69 -12.78 13.02
C GLU A 123 -0.27 -13.30 13.24
N ILE A 124 0.73 -12.57 12.77
CA ILE A 124 2.14 -12.94 12.84
C ILE A 124 2.95 -11.78 13.39
N ARG A 125 3.75 -12.08 14.41
CA ARG A 125 4.79 -11.18 14.88
C ARG A 125 6.11 -11.57 14.22
N ILE A 126 6.72 -10.61 13.50
CA ILE A 126 8.02 -10.81 12.86
C ILE A 126 9.08 -10.05 13.66
N SER A 127 10.10 -10.76 14.09
CA SER A 127 11.29 -10.20 14.72
C SER A 127 12.54 -10.84 14.13
N GLY A 128 13.68 -10.15 14.18
CA GLY A 128 14.90 -10.69 13.60
C GLY A 128 16.15 -9.98 14.11
N ASP A 129 17.27 -10.69 14.01
CA ASP A 129 18.59 -10.21 14.33
C ASP A 129 19.39 -9.97 13.04
N LEU A 130 20.28 -8.98 13.04
CA LEU A 130 21.18 -8.72 11.95
C LEU A 130 22.58 -9.23 12.29
N ILE A 131 23.12 -10.12 11.46
CA ILE A 131 24.50 -10.61 11.58
C ILE A 131 25.35 -9.89 10.54
N VAL A 132 26.26 -9.05 11.00
CA VAL A 132 27.21 -8.30 10.17
C VAL A 132 28.55 -9.03 10.15
N LYS A 133 29.04 -9.39 8.97
CA LYS A 133 30.35 -10.03 8.76
C LYS A 133 31.27 -9.10 8.00
N LYS A 134 32.45 -8.80 8.56
CA LYS A 134 33.43 -7.89 7.97
C LYS A 134 34.62 -8.70 7.43
N TYR A 135 34.86 -8.58 6.12
CA TYR A 135 35.90 -9.33 5.41
C TYR A 135 37.04 -8.37 5.01
N PRO A 136 38.28 -8.58 5.47
CA PRO A 136 39.41 -7.75 5.07
C PRO A 136 39.89 -8.13 3.67
N ARG A 137 40.59 -7.23 2.99
CA ARG A 137 41.36 -7.60 1.81
C ARG A 137 42.62 -8.35 2.21
N GLN A 138 42.95 -9.43 1.49
CA GLN A 138 44.16 -10.22 1.73
C GLN A 138 45.46 -9.48 1.41
N THR A 139 45.38 -8.43 0.55
CA THR A 139 46.54 -7.61 0.17
C THR A 139 46.17 -6.13 0.14
N ALA A 140 47.14 -5.24 0.33
CA ALA A 140 46.99 -3.79 0.24
C ALA A 140 46.65 -3.28 -1.18
N GLN A 141 46.69 -4.15 -2.20
CA GLN A 141 46.40 -3.77 -3.59
C GLN A 141 44.90 -3.60 -3.83
N ARG A 142 44.49 -2.53 -4.51
CA ARG A 142 43.09 -2.17 -4.80
C ARG A 142 42.28 -3.27 -5.49
N ARG A 143 42.90 -4.28 -6.12
CA ARG A 143 42.26 -5.40 -6.84
C ARG A 143 42.48 -6.76 -6.13
N GLY A 144 42.93 -6.77 -4.88
CA GLY A 144 43.11 -7.99 -4.09
C GLY A 144 41.79 -8.67 -3.74
N ARG A 145 41.79 -9.99 -3.62
CA ARG A 145 40.66 -10.78 -3.11
C ARG A 145 40.36 -10.40 -1.66
N PHE A 146 39.09 -10.52 -1.27
CA PHE A 146 38.71 -10.51 0.13
C PHE A 146 39.06 -11.84 0.78
N ALA A 147 39.26 -11.85 2.10
CA ALA A 147 39.44 -13.07 2.86
C ALA A 147 38.18 -13.94 2.76
N ASP A 148 38.37 -15.27 2.80
CA ASP A 148 37.25 -16.23 2.77
C ASP A 148 36.54 -16.25 4.15
N GLU A 149 37.29 -15.95 5.23
CA GLU A 149 36.74 -15.84 6.57
C GLU A 149 36.64 -14.37 7.02
N PRO A 150 35.59 -13.99 7.75
CA PRO A 150 35.48 -12.65 8.32
C PRO A 150 36.49 -12.47 9.48
N PHE A 151 37.07 -11.27 9.60
CA PHE A 151 37.90 -10.94 10.77
C PHE A 151 37.03 -10.54 11.98
N GLU A 152 35.80 -10.14 11.75
CA GLU A 152 34.86 -9.70 12.78
C GLU A 152 33.43 -10.10 12.39
N ILE A 153 32.71 -10.63 13.38
CA ILE A 153 31.29 -10.94 13.29
C ILE A 153 30.58 -10.21 14.41
N GLU A 154 29.60 -9.38 14.07
CA GLU A 154 28.80 -8.61 15.00
C GLU A 154 27.33 -9.03 14.85
N THR A 155 26.63 -9.28 15.96
CA THR A 155 25.21 -9.58 15.98
C THR A 155 24.46 -8.42 16.64
N ILE A 156 23.56 -7.78 15.89
CA ILE A 156 22.66 -6.75 16.41
C ILE A 156 21.32 -7.43 16.68
N THR A 157 21.03 -7.69 17.95
CA THR A 157 19.79 -8.37 18.37
C THR A 157 18.61 -7.41 18.29
N GLY A 158 17.45 -7.94 17.89
CA GLY A 158 16.22 -7.16 17.76
C GLY A 158 16.28 -6.09 16.66
N TYR A 159 17.08 -6.28 15.62
CA TYR A 159 17.18 -5.34 14.49
C TYR A 159 15.83 -5.12 13.82
N ILE A 160 15.03 -6.18 13.69
CA ILE A 160 13.60 -6.09 13.36
C ILE A 160 12.85 -6.15 14.69
N ASP A 161 12.06 -5.11 14.99
CA ASP A 161 11.48 -4.86 16.31
C ASP A 161 10.28 -5.77 16.69
N GLY A 162 9.83 -6.62 15.77
CA GLY A 162 8.77 -7.60 16.04
C GLY A 162 7.36 -7.02 16.00
N HIS A 163 7.11 -6.09 15.11
CA HIS A 163 5.75 -5.58 14.87
C HIS A 163 4.81 -6.68 14.35
N ASN A 164 3.56 -6.69 14.83
CA ASN A 164 2.54 -7.64 14.41
C ASN A 164 1.95 -7.19 13.07
N ILE A 165 1.63 -8.17 12.22
CA ILE A 165 0.75 -8.04 11.06
C ILE A 165 -0.54 -8.77 11.42
N ASP A 166 -1.70 -8.14 11.24
CA ASP A 166 -2.99 -8.72 11.59
C ASP A 166 -3.25 -10.03 10.83
N PHE A 167 -2.90 -10.08 9.55
CA PHE A 167 -3.05 -11.27 8.72
C PHE A 167 -1.87 -11.39 7.76
N LEU A 168 -1.14 -12.49 7.86
CA LEU A 168 -0.09 -12.86 6.91
C LEU A 168 -0.41 -14.24 6.33
N LYS A 169 -0.34 -14.35 5.01
CA LYS A 169 -0.38 -15.62 4.28
C LYS A 169 0.58 -15.55 3.11
N ASN A 170 1.44 -16.56 2.99
CA ASN A 170 2.54 -16.55 2.03
C ASN A 170 3.35 -15.24 2.15
N LYS A 171 3.38 -14.42 1.10
CA LYS A 171 4.07 -13.13 1.11
C LYS A 171 3.13 -11.93 0.98
N VAL A 172 1.88 -12.12 1.33
CA VAL A 172 0.86 -11.08 1.36
C VAL A 172 0.56 -10.68 2.79
N ALA A 173 0.84 -9.43 3.15
CA ALA A 173 0.50 -8.85 4.44
C ALA A 173 -0.82 -8.07 4.35
N PHE A 174 -1.65 -8.17 5.39
CA PHE A 174 -2.92 -7.44 5.48
C PHE A 174 -3.08 -6.88 6.88
N ASP A 175 -3.32 -5.58 6.99
CA ASP A 175 -3.60 -4.89 8.25
C ASP A 175 -4.95 -4.14 8.19
N LEU A 176 -5.67 -4.15 9.31
CA LEU A 176 -6.95 -3.45 9.48
C LEU A 176 -6.81 -2.28 10.47
N GLU A 177 -6.85 -1.07 9.95
CA GLU A 177 -6.75 0.17 10.74
C GLU A 177 -8.10 0.92 10.78
N TRP A 178 -9.02 0.46 11.64
CA TRP A 178 -10.39 1.00 11.68
C TRP A 178 -10.51 2.38 12.34
N ASN A 179 -10.01 2.52 13.55
CA ASN A 179 -10.16 3.75 14.37
C ASN A 179 -8.98 3.97 15.33
N SER A 180 -7.82 3.54 14.93
CA SER A 180 -6.57 3.75 15.64
C SER A 180 -6.12 5.22 15.52
N LYS A 181 -5.09 5.61 16.27
CA LYS A 181 -4.42 6.88 16.03
C LYS A 181 -3.75 6.85 14.66
N ASP A 182 -3.79 7.96 13.92
CA ASP A 182 -3.25 8.01 12.55
C ASP A 182 -1.73 7.74 12.46
N GLN A 183 -1.02 7.85 13.57
CA GLN A 183 0.39 7.47 13.67
C GLN A 183 0.63 5.96 13.49
N THR A 184 -0.39 5.11 13.70
CA THR A 184 -0.26 3.67 13.44
C THR A 184 0.11 3.38 11.99
N PHE A 185 -0.40 4.15 11.03
CA PHE A 185 0.02 4.01 9.64
C PHE A 185 1.54 4.18 9.43
N ASP A 186 2.20 5.04 10.20
CA ASP A 186 3.65 5.22 10.08
C ASP A 186 4.41 3.98 10.55
N ARG A 187 3.91 3.34 11.61
CA ARG A 187 4.44 2.09 12.16
C ARG A 187 4.20 0.93 11.19
N ASP A 188 2.98 0.78 10.68
CA ASP A 188 2.59 -0.31 9.78
C ASP A 188 3.36 -0.22 8.45
N LEU A 189 3.47 1.00 7.89
CA LEU A 189 4.24 1.23 6.67
C LEU A 189 5.74 0.98 6.86
N LEU A 190 6.31 1.33 8.03
CA LEU A 190 7.69 1.02 8.35
C LEU A 190 7.93 -0.49 8.49
N ALA A 191 7.00 -1.20 9.14
CA ALA A 191 7.05 -2.65 9.29
C ALA A 191 6.96 -3.34 7.92
N MET A 192 5.96 -3.01 7.11
CA MET A 192 5.79 -3.57 5.76
C MET A 192 7.00 -3.28 4.86
N ARG A 193 7.56 -2.07 4.93
CA ARG A 193 8.81 -1.73 4.25
C ARG A 193 9.95 -2.63 4.67
N THR A 194 10.16 -2.79 5.97
CA THR A 194 11.25 -3.61 6.51
C THR A 194 11.11 -5.07 6.08
N TYR A 195 9.88 -5.60 6.14
CA TYR A 195 9.60 -6.98 5.73
C TYR A 195 9.76 -7.18 4.24
N PHE A 196 9.37 -6.20 3.42
CA PHE A 196 9.58 -6.20 1.98
C PHE A 196 11.07 -6.14 1.63
N ASP A 197 11.84 -5.24 2.24
CA ASP A 197 13.28 -5.11 2.01
C ASP A 197 14.05 -6.39 2.43
N CYS A 198 13.52 -7.15 3.40
CA CYS A 198 14.04 -8.47 3.81
C CYS A 198 13.48 -9.64 2.96
N GLY A 199 12.60 -9.40 1.99
CA GLY A 199 11.99 -10.44 1.16
C GLY A 199 11.01 -11.35 1.89
N LEU A 200 10.47 -10.91 3.02
CA LEU A 200 9.48 -11.64 3.84
C LEU A 200 8.05 -11.45 3.33
N ILE A 201 7.77 -10.30 2.72
CA ILE A 201 6.52 -10.02 1.99
C ILE A 201 6.84 -9.45 0.62
N ASP A 202 5.90 -9.55 -0.32
CA ASP A 202 6.00 -8.97 -1.67
C ASP A 202 4.97 -7.84 -1.87
N VAL A 203 3.89 -7.84 -1.09
CA VAL A 203 2.82 -6.83 -1.16
C VAL A 203 2.08 -6.70 0.16
N GLY A 204 1.62 -5.48 0.45
CA GLY A 204 0.78 -5.19 1.60
C GLY A 204 -0.62 -4.71 1.20
N VAL A 205 -1.61 -5.00 2.03
CA VAL A 205 -2.98 -4.47 1.94
C VAL A 205 -3.28 -3.79 3.27
N ILE A 206 -3.76 -2.55 3.24
CA ILE A 206 -4.20 -1.85 4.44
C ILE A 206 -5.65 -1.42 4.25
N VAL A 207 -6.53 -1.99 5.06
CA VAL A 207 -7.95 -1.66 5.08
C VAL A 207 -8.22 -0.63 6.17
N THR A 208 -8.91 0.44 5.81
CA THR A 208 -9.28 1.51 6.75
C THR A 208 -10.62 2.12 6.33
N ARG A 209 -11.10 3.16 6.98
CA ARG A 209 -12.35 3.83 6.61
C ARG A 209 -12.15 4.88 5.52
N ALA A 210 -13.14 5.05 4.65
CA ALA A 210 -13.23 6.16 3.71
C ALA A 210 -13.81 7.42 4.39
N GLU A 211 -13.55 8.59 3.82
CA GLU A 211 -14.03 9.86 4.37
C GLU A 211 -15.57 9.96 4.36
N GLU A 212 -16.23 9.36 3.40
CA GLU A 212 -17.70 9.43 3.26
C GLU A 212 -18.46 8.84 4.45
N LEU A 213 -17.82 7.97 5.27
CA LEU A 213 -18.40 7.48 6.52
C LEU A 213 -18.64 8.59 7.56
N ASN A 214 -17.95 9.71 7.44
CA ASN A 214 -18.16 10.85 8.36
C ASN A 214 -19.61 11.35 8.33
N ASP A 215 -20.31 11.24 7.20
CA ASP A 215 -21.73 11.63 7.13
C ASP A 215 -22.63 10.71 7.95
N ILE A 216 -22.32 9.40 7.97
CA ILE A 216 -23.00 8.43 8.83
C ILE A 216 -22.68 8.73 10.30
N PHE A 217 -21.41 8.95 10.62
CA PHE A 217 -20.98 9.25 12.01
C PHE A 217 -21.62 10.52 12.56
N LYS A 218 -21.80 11.56 11.74
CA LYS A 218 -22.54 12.78 12.11
C LYS A 218 -24.01 12.48 12.35
N LYS A 219 -24.68 11.73 11.47
CA LYS A 219 -26.09 11.35 11.61
C LYS A 219 -26.34 10.51 12.87
N MET A 220 -25.39 9.64 13.22
CA MET A 220 -25.45 8.80 14.41
C MET A 220 -25.00 9.52 15.70
N GLY A 221 -24.50 10.75 15.62
CA GLY A 221 -24.01 11.51 16.78
C GLY A 221 -22.68 10.97 17.37
N VAL A 222 -21.93 10.14 16.62
CA VAL A 222 -20.69 9.51 17.10
C VAL A 222 -19.42 10.12 16.48
N MET A 223 -19.52 11.25 15.81
CA MET A 223 -18.39 11.88 15.09
C MET A 223 -17.20 12.19 16.02
N SER A 224 -17.44 12.48 17.30
CA SER A 224 -16.38 12.74 18.29
C SER A 224 -15.44 11.55 18.47
N LYS A 225 -15.95 10.33 18.30
CA LYS A 225 -15.17 9.09 18.35
C LYS A 225 -14.22 8.94 17.15
N TYR A 226 -14.61 9.49 16.00
CA TYR A 226 -13.90 9.39 14.72
C TYR A 226 -13.21 10.71 14.35
N GLY A 227 -12.55 11.33 15.33
CA GLY A 227 -11.95 12.65 15.19
C GLY A 227 -10.78 12.73 14.23
N ALA A 228 -10.26 13.95 14.06
CA ALA A 228 -9.22 14.25 13.09
C ALA A 228 -7.89 13.49 13.31
N SER A 229 -7.63 12.97 14.50
CA SER A 229 -6.40 12.20 14.82
C SER A 229 -6.52 10.70 14.60
N THR A 230 -7.64 10.22 14.02
CA THR A 230 -7.83 8.79 13.77
C THR A 230 -7.53 8.39 12.33
N THR A 231 -7.36 7.08 12.11
CA THR A 231 -7.05 6.49 10.80
C THR A 231 -8.20 6.67 9.80
N TRP A 232 -7.87 7.01 8.56
CA TRP A 232 -8.74 6.98 7.38
C TRP A 232 -7.91 7.07 6.10
N ILE A 233 -8.46 6.64 4.96
CA ILE A 233 -7.73 6.41 3.72
C ILE A 233 -6.98 7.65 3.20
N GLY A 234 -7.50 8.86 3.37
CA GLY A 234 -6.80 10.07 2.91
C GLY A 234 -5.46 10.31 3.63
N LYS A 235 -5.37 9.93 4.92
CA LYS A 235 -4.11 10.02 5.66
C LYS A 235 -3.13 8.93 5.26
N LEU A 236 -3.63 7.74 4.91
CA LEU A 236 -2.80 6.68 4.38
C LEU A 236 -2.25 7.07 2.99
N LYS A 237 -3.10 7.58 2.10
CA LYS A 237 -2.70 8.06 0.76
C LYS A 237 -1.59 9.10 0.84
N TYR A 238 -1.72 10.09 1.71
CA TYR A 238 -0.68 11.10 1.92
C TYR A 238 0.67 10.48 2.30
N ARG A 239 0.67 9.44 3.15
CA ARG A 239 1.87 8.73 3.58
C ARG A 239 2.49 7.90 2.46
N LEU A 240 1.66 7.24 1.66
CA LEU A 240 2.09 6.51 0.48
C LEU A 240 2.69 7.45 -0.57
N ASP A 241 2.04 8.58 -0.86
CA ASP A 241 2.56 9.61 -1.76
C ASP A 241 3.91 10.18 -1.28
N SER A 242 4.13 10.24 0.05
CA SER A 242 5.39 10.63 0.67
C SER A 242 6.40 9.47 0.77
N ARG A 243 6.09 8.29 0.20
CA ARG A 243 6.96 7.10 0.15
C ARG A 243 7.41 6.57 1.51
N ARG A 244 6.58 6.68 2.54
CA ARG A 244 6.93 6.15 3.88
C ARG A 244 7.02 4.63 3.90
N ASN A 245 6.32 3.96 2.99
CA ASN A 245 6.41 2.52 2.73
C ASN A 245 7.68 2.10 1.96
N GLY A 246 8.60 3.02 1.66
CA GLY A 246 9.79 2.73 0.84
C GLY A 246 9.39 2.27 -0.57
N GLY A 247 9.80 1.07 -0.95
CA GLY A 247 9.47 0.44 -2.24
C GLY A 247 8.36 -0.60 -2.14
N CYS A 248 7.86 -0.92 -0.95
CA CYS A 248 6.83 -1.94 -0.75
C CYS A 248 5.53 -1.56 -1.48
N PRO A 249 5.00 -2.39 -2.39
CA PRO A 249 3.70 -2.20 -3.00
C PRO A 249 2.59 -2.28 -1.95
N ILE A 250 1.67 -1.31 -1.93
CA ILE A 250 0.58 -1.26 -0.94
C ILE A 250 -0.75 -0.96 -1.64
N LEU A 251 -1.73 -1.83 -1.41
CA LEU A 251 -3.13 -1.57 -1.74
C LEU A 251 -3.83 -0.97 -0.52
N ALA A 252 -4.19 0.31 -0.59
CA ALA A 252 -5.03 0.92 0.43
C ALA A 252 -6.51 0.78 0.05
N VAL A 253 -7.32 0.29 0.99
CA VAL A 253 -8.75 0.01 0.80
C VAL A 253 -9.55 0.80 1.84
N GLY A 254 -10.41 1.70 1.38
CA GLY A 254 -11.26 2.53 2.23
C GLY A 254 -12.69 2.02 2.28
N ILE A 255 -13.16 1.62 3.46
CA ILE A 255 -14.54 1.16 3.70
C ILE A 255 -15.51 2.33 3.51
N LYS A 256 -16.45 2.18 2.57
CA LYS A 256 -17.46 3.18 2.22
C LYS A 256 -18.81 2.89 2.87
N LYS A 257 -19.75 3.82 2.68
CA LYS A 257 -21.11 3.72 3.21
C LYS A 257 -21.86 2.46 2.74
N GLY A 258 -21.57 1.96 1.54
CA GLY A 258 -22.15 0.72 1.01
C GLY A 258 -21.82 -0.55 1.82
N CYS A 259 -20.90 -0.46 2.80
CA CYS A 259 -20.65 -1.54 3.77
C CYS A 259 -21.50 -1.40 5.05
N VAL A 260 -22.31 -0.32 5.21
CA VAL A 260 -23.05 -0.04 6.44
C VAL A 260 -24.52 -0.34 6.22
N LYS A 261 -25.05 -1.31 6.97
CA LYS A 261 -26.45 -1.73 6.90
C LYS A 261 -27.43 -0.57 7.11
N GLY A 262 -28.34 -0.39 6.15
CA GLY A 262 -29.31 0.69 6.15
C GLY A 262 -28.80 2.04 5.61
N TYR A 263 -27.62 2.05 4.97
CA TYR A 263 -27.02 3.23 4.34
C TYR A 263 -26.45 2.93 2.93
N GLU A 264 -26.83 1.80 2.35
CA GLU A 264 -26.41 1.33 1.03
C GLU A 264 -26.78 2.29 -0.11
#